data_7f8044f94b1b6c39e8142ba66cd0d198
#
_entry.id   7f8044f94b1b6c39e8142ba66cd0d198
#
_cell.length_a   1.000
_cell.length_b   1.000
_cell.length_c   1.000
_cell.angle_alpha   90.00
_cell.angle_beta   90.00
_cell.angle_gamma   90.00
#
_symmetry.space_group_name_H-M   'P 1'
#
loop_
_entity.id
_entity.type
_entity.pdbx_description
1 polymer ?
#
loop_
_entity_poly.entity_id
_entity_poly.type
_entity_poly.pdbx_seq_one_letter_code
_entity_poly.pdbx_strand_id
1 'polypeptide(L)'
;MEKDFQFTFLGTSAADFSLLRSTNCQDRFDKNARRASCMMINDNIMIDCGMHAMDSLRIAKKDIAKITDIFITHFHADHFNKGFVETIAEGKANPLRLWCRQDAKIAPMNNVDVIRMEEGTYYHVEPEMNVKAVYANHEESAFPQHYVFDLNGKKVMYATDGAWVSNRAFPYLRKNNLDVLIIDATCGDYSNDRRLAEHNSIPMIRLMVPFLKTAEIIRDDTAIYLTHIAPSLHKPHDETQELVKADGFIVAYDGLTFNV
;
A
#
# COMPACT_ATOMS: atom_id res chain seq x y z
N MET A 1 22.55 17.00 2.98
CA MET A 1 21.29 16.80 3.72
C MET A 1 20.71 15.51 3.20
N GLU A 2 20.44 14.56 4.08
CA GLU A 2 19.69 13.36 3.68
C GLU A 2 18.35 13.80 3.10
N LYS A 3 17.92 13.17 2.01
CA LYS A 3 16.64 13.46 1.38
C LYS A 3 15.56 12.72 2.18
N ASP A 4 14.68 13.46 2.86
CA ASP A 4 13.51 12.89 3.49
C ASP A 4 12.51 12.39 2.43
N PHE A 5 12.01 11.18 2.59
CA PHE A 5 10.95 10.63 1.75
C PHE A 5 9.61 10.81 2.44
N GLN A 6 8.72 11.54 1.80
CA GLN A 6 7.35 11.75 2.29
C GLN A 6 6.41 10.70 1.71
N PHE A 7 5.72 9.99 2.58
CA PHE A 7 4.65 9.04 2.23
C PHE A 7 3.29 9.69 2.51
N THR A 8 2.37 9.60 1.56
CA THR A 8 0.99 10.12 1.68
C THR A 8 0.00 9.02 1.35
N PHE A 9 -0.87 8.67 2.30
CA PHE A 9 -2.00 7.79 2.05
C PHE A 9 -3.05 8.54 1.21
N LEU A 10 -3.19 8.23 -0.05
CA LEU A 10 -4.20 8.79 -0.95
C LEU A 10 -5.55 8.07 -0.81
N GLY A 11 -5.51 6.82 -0.37
CA GLY A 11 -6.67 6.00 -0.07
C GLY A 11 -6.29 4.87 0.88
N THR A 12 -7.22 4.50 1.76
CA THR A 12 -6.97 3.52 2.84
C THR A 12 -8.09 2.49 2.98
N SER A 13 -9.07 2.45 2.04
CA SER A 13 -10.19 1.51 2.07
C SER A 13 -9.86 0.21 1.36
N ALA A 14 -10.44 -0.88 1.88
CA ALA A 14 -10.69 -2.10 1.12
C ALA A 14 -11.77 -1.88 0.05
N ALA A 15 -12.10 -2.92 -0.74
CA ALA A 15 -13.05 -2.83 -1.85
C ALA A 15 -14.51 -2.48 -1.45
N ASP A 16 -14.90 -2.58 -0.19
CA ASP A 16 -16.23 -2.24 0.32
C ASP A 16 -16.35 -0.76 0.73
N PHE A 17 -16.22 0.15 -0.21
CA PHE A 17 -16.11 1.60 0.00
C PHE A 17 -17.28 2.23 0.71
N SER A 18 -17.00 3.26 1.53
CA SER A 18 -18.00 4.06 2.23
C SER A 18 -18.33 5.40 1.55
N LEU A 19 -17.75 5.73 0.39
CA LEU A 19 -17.94 7.01 -0.31
C LEU A 19 -19.40 7.34 -0.59
N LEU A 20 -20.23 6.34 -0.86
CA LEU A 20 -21.66 6.51 -1.11
C LEU A 20 -22.46 6.97 0.14
N ARG A 21 -21.87 6.88 1.34
CA ARG A 21 -22.51 7.28 2.60
C ARG A 21 -22.24 8.72 2.99
N SER A 22 -21.34 9.41 2.29
CA SER A 22 -20.94 10.77 2.62
C SER A 22 -20.96 11.67 1.40
N THR A 23 -22.08 12.33 1.16
CA THR A 23 -22.24 13.36 0.12
C THR A 23 -21.34 14.58 0.33
N ASN A 24 -20.71 14.72 1.50
CA ASN A 24 -19.92 15.89 1.89
C ASN A 24 -18.39 15.74 1.71
N CYS A 25 -17.90 14.58 1.23
CA CYS A 25 -16.45 14.29 1.15
C CYS A 25 -15.91 14.27 -0.28
N GLN A 26 -16.64 14.81 -1.26
CA GLN A 26 -16.21 14.79 -2.66
C GLN A 26 -14.96 15.63 -2.94
N ASP A 27 -14.70 16.68 -2.15
CA ASP A 27 -13.61 17.64 -2.37
C ASP A 27 -12.58 17.68 -1.23
N ARG A 28 -12.64 16.75 -0.29
CA ARG A 28 -11.70 16.62 0.82
C ARG A 28 -11.52 15.18 1.25
N PHE A 29 -10.41 14.93 1.94
CA PHE A 29 -10.24 13.68 2.68
C PHE A 29 -11.05 13.69 3.98
N ASP A 30 -11.54 12.51 4.35
CA ASP A 30 -12.27 12.27 5.58
C ASP A 30 -11.86 10.91 6.15
N LYS A 31 -11.65 10.83 7.46
CA LYS A 31 -11.16 9.62 8.13
C LYS A 31 -12.13 8.43 8.04
N ASN A 32 -13.42 8.70 7.83
CA ASN A 32 -14.48 7.69 7.78
C ASN A 32 -15.04 7.46 6.36
N ALA A 33 -14.78 8.37 5.42
CA ALA A 33 -15.14 8.23 4.01
C ALA A 33 -13.89 7.96 3.18
N ARG A 34 -13.43 6.71 3.24
CA ARG A 34 -12.15 6.26 2.68
C ARG A 34 -12.28 5.90 1.21
N ARG A 35 -11.23 6.17 0.44
CA ARG A 35 -11.06 5.76 -0.94
C ARG A 35 -10.25 4.47 -1.03
N ALA A 36 -10.35 3.77 -2.17
CA ALA A 36 -9.55 2.58 -2.47
C ALA A 36 -8.07 2.81 -2.18
N SER A 37 -7.41 1.81 -1.65
CA SER A 37 -6.02 1.87 -1.21
C SER A 37 -5.10 2.39 -2.31
N CYS A 38 -4.38 3.45 -1.99
CA CYS A 38 -3.42 4.09 -2.88
C CYS A 38 -2.47 4.93 -2.03
N MET A 39 -1.19 4.94 -2.38
CA MET A 39 -0.18 5.73 -1.69
C MET A 39 0.68 6.50 -2.67
N MET A 40 1.21 7.63 -2.23
CA MET A 40 2.20 8.39 -2.97
C MET A 40 3.46 8.56 -2.13
N ILE A 41 4.62 8.39 -2.78
CA ILE A 41 5.92 8.72 -2.21
C ILE A 41 6.39 9.99 -2.92
N ASN A 42 6.68 11.04 -2.17
CA ASN A 42 6.96 12.38 -2.66
C ASN A 42 5.84 12.86 -3.61
N ASP A 43 6.19 13.33 -4.81
CA ASP A 43 5.24 13.79 -5.84
C ASP A 43 5.30 12.96 -7.12
N ASN A 44 6.13 11.92 -7.16
CA ASN A 44 6.48 11.26 -8.42
C ASN A 44 6.31 9.74 -8.43
N ILE A 45 6.10 9.09 -7.30
CA ILE A 45 5.93 7.64 -7.22
C ILE A 45 4.59 7.31 -6.59
N MET A 46 3.81 6.44 -7.23
CA MET A 46 2.56 5.92 -6.69
C MET A 46 2.69 4.43 -6.36
N ILE A 47 1.93 3.99 -5.37
CA ILE A 47 1.64 2.57 -5.13
C ILE A 47 0.15 2.40 -5.28
N ASP A 48 -0.23 1.55 -6.22
CA ASP A 48 -1.57 1.31 -6.73
C ASP A 48 -2.21 2.52 -7.44
N CYS A 49 -3.03 2.21 -8.44
CA CYS A 49 -3.77 3.17 -9.25
C CYS A 49 -5.16 2.60 -9.58
N GLY A 50 -5.95 2.36 -8.54
CA GLY A 50 -7.29 1.79 -8.61
C GLY A 50 -8.38 2.82 -8.91
N MET A 51 -9.63 2.41 -8.74
CA MET A 51 -10.82 3.17 -9.19
C MET A 51 -10.98 4.57 -8.61
N HIS A 52 -10.32 4.91 -7.48
CA HIS A 52 -10.40 6.24 -6.86
C HIS A 52 -9.10 7.06 -7.00
N ALA A 53 -8.07 6.54 -7.67
CA ALA A 53 -6.75 7.16 -7.72
C ALA A 53 -6.78 8.60 -8.26
N MET A 54 -7.49 8.84 -9.37
CA MET A 54 -7.57 10.17 -9.98
C MET A 54 -8.31 11.18 -9.10
N ASP A 55 -9.37 10.75 -8.39
CA ASP A 55 -10.07 11.60 -7.43
C ASP A 55 -9.19 11.93 -6.22
N SER A 56 -8.48 10.94 -5.70
CA SER A 56 -7.51 11.13 -4.61
C SER A 56 -6.39 12.09 -4.96
N LEU A 57 -5.81 11.96 -6.17
CA LEU A 57 -4.78 12.88 -6.68
C LEU A 57 -5.30 14.31 -6.80
N ARG A 58 -6.53 14.50 -7.31
CA ARG A 58 -7.19 15.80 -7.41
C ARG A 58 -7.37 16.45 -6.03
N ILE A 59 -7.86 15.70 -5.04
CA ILE A 59 -8.08 16.18 -3.68
C ILE A 59 -6.75 16.52 -3.00
N ALA A 60 -5.74 15.68 -3.16
CA ALA A 60 -4.40 15.91 -2.64
C ALA A 60 -3.64 17.02 -3.40
N LYS A 61 -4.24 17.57 -4.47
CA LYS A 61 -3.62 18.58 -5.35
C LYS A 61 -2.27 18.13 -5.93
N LYS A 62 -2.17 16.85 -6.24
CA LYS A 62 -0.97 16.27 -6.84
C LYS A 62 -1.00 16.45 -8.36
N ASP A 63 0.15 16.80 -8.92
CA ASP A 63 0.33 17.00 -10.35
C ASP A 63 0.67 15.67 -11.02
N ILE A 64 -0.26 15.11 -11.82
CA ILE A 64 -0.08 13.85 -12.52
C ILE A 64 1.10 13.87 -13.52
N ALA A 65 1.48 15.06 -14.02
CA ALA A 65 2.62 15.19 -14.92
C ALA A 65 3.95 14.83 -14.26
N LYS A 66 4.04 14.97 -12.93
CA LYS A 66 5.24 14.61 -12.13
C LYS A 66 5.39 13.12 -11.86
N ILE A 67 4.34 12.33 -11.98
CA ILE A 67 4.37 10.89 -11.65
C ILE A 67 5.22 10.18 -12.70
N THR A 68 6.27 9.51 -12.27
CA THR A 68 7.20 8.77 -13.13
C THR A 68 7.07 7.26 -12.97
N ASP A 69 6.57 6.81 -11.83
CA ASP A 69 6.52 5.41 -11.44
C ASP A 69 5.20 5.06 -10.77
N ILE A 70 4.65 3.90 -11.13
CA ILE A 70 3.50 3.30 -10.45
C ILE A 70 3.86 1.85 -10.12
N PHE A 71 3.82 1.50 -8.84
CA PHE A 71 3.99 0.15 -8.32
C PHE A 71 2.61 -0.47 -8.11
N ILE A 72 2.32 -1.61 -8.76
CA ILE A 72 1.04 -2.31 -8.62
C ILE A 72 1.22 -3.49 -7.69
N THR A 73 0.51 -3.49 -6.56
CA THR A 73 0.51 -4.61 -5.61
C THR A 73 -0.16 -5.82 -6.22
N HIS A 74 -1.31 -5.64 -6.88
CA HIS A 74 -2.04 -6.68 -7.60
C HIS A 74 -3.10 -6.05 -8.54
N PHE A 75 -3.80 -6.89 -9.34
CA PHE A 75 -4.67 -6.41 -10.42
C PHE A 75 -6.17 -6.44 -10.11
N HIS A 76 -6.60 -6.35 -8.87
CA HIS A 76 -7.99 -6.07 -8.56
C HIS A 76 -8.35 -4.62 -8.92
N ALA A 77 -9.63 -4.36 -9.19
CA ALA A 77 -10.11 -3.06 -9.70
C ALA A 77 -9.92 -1.89 -8.72
N ASP A 78 -9.84 -2.15 -7.44
CA ASP A 78 -9.54 -1.16 -6.40
C ASP A 78 -8.05 -0.79 -6.33
N HIS A 79 -7.15 -1.60 -6.94
CA HIS A 79 -5.70 -1.36 -7.00
C HIS A 79 -5.18 -1.04 -8.39
N PHE A 80 -5.91 -1.46 -9.45
CA PHE A 80 -5.48 -1.21 -10.82
C PHE A 80 -6.61 -0.78 -11.74
N ASN A 81 -6.43 0.37 -12.39
CA ASN A 81 -7.28 0.87 -13.47
C ASN A 81 -6.41 1.26 -14.67
N LYS A 82 -6.48 0.45 -15.72
CA LYS A 82 -5.69 0.66 -16.94
C LYS A 82 -5.88 2.07 -17.53
N GLY A 83 -7.14 2.54 -17.62
CA GLY A 83 -7.45 3.85 -18.22
C GLY A 83 -6.83 5.01 -17.42
N PHE A 84 -6.76 4.91 -16.09
CA PHE A 84 -6.11 5.92 -15.27
C PHE A 84 -4.59 5.92 -15.42
N VAL A 85 -3.97 4.74 -15.52
CA VAL A 85 -2.53 4.62 -15.81
C VAL A 85 -2.22 5.26 -17.17
N GLU A 86 -3.01 4.98 -18.23
CA GLU A 86 -2.85 5.58 -19.55
C GLU A 86 -3.07 7.11 -19.52
N THR A 87 -4.03 7.60 -18.73
CA THR A 87 -4.24 9.06 -18.53
C THR A 87 -3.02 9.71 -17.86
N ILE A 88 -2.43 9.07 -16.86
CA ILE A 88 -1.19 9.57 -16.21
C ILE A 88 0.00 9.55 -17.17
N ALA A 89 0.07 8.57 -18.07
CA ALA A 89 1.14 8.44 -19.06
C ALA A 89 1.00 9.40 -20.26
N GLU A 90 -0.22 9.93 -20.49
CA GLU A 90 -0.50 10.77 -21.65
C GLU A 90 0.35 12.04 -21.66
N GLY A 91 0.93 12.35 -22.83
CA GLY A 91 1.72 13.56 -23.05
C GLY A 91 3.09 13.61 -22.37
N LYS A 92 3.50 12.56 -21.65
CA LYS A 92 4.84 12.51 -21.05
C LYS A 92 5.92 12.33 -22.11
N ALA A 93 7.05 13.03 -21.91
CA ALA A 93 8.22 12.92 -22.80
C ALA A 93 8.92 11.56 -22.66
N ASN A 94 8.93 11.00 -21.45
CA ASN A 94 9.45 9.67 -21.16
C ASN A 94 8.28 8.75 -20.74
N PRO A 95 8.30 7.47 -21.13
CA PRO A 95 7.29 6.52 -20.71
C PRO A 95 7.14 6.45 -19.18
N LEU A 96 5.90 6.32 -18.72
CA LEU A 96 5.59 6.01 -17.32
C LEU A 96 6.05 4.59 -17.01
N ARG A 97 6.81 4.38 -15.94
CA ARG A 97 7.23 3.04 -15.50
C ARG A 97 6.15 2.41 -14.63
N LEU A 98 5.62 1.26 -15.07
CA LEU A 98 4.68 0.45 -14.30
C LEU A 98 5.38 -0.79 -13.77
N TRP A 99 5.51 -0.92 -12.47
CA TRP A 99 6.19 -2.00 -11.78
C TRP A 99 5.18 -3.05 -11.31
N CYS A 100 5.39 -4.30 -11.65
CA CYS A 100 4.49 -5.39 -11.29
C CYS A 100 5.20 -6.73 -11.16
N ARG A 101 4.49 -7.74 -10.66
CA ARG A 101 5.01 -9.11 -10.53
C ARG A 101 5.46 -9.65 -11.91
N GLN A 102 6.57 -10.39 -11.93
CA GLN A 102 7.24 -10.83 -13.16
C GLN A 102 6.34 -11.63 -14.13
N ASP A 103 5.39 -12.40 -13.63
CA ASP A 103 4.49 -13.25 -14.40
C ASP A 103 3.12 -12.62 -14.67
N ALA A 104 2.91 -11.35 -14.26
CA ALA A 104 1.66 -10.64 -14.46
C ALA A 104 1.30 -10.52 -15.95
N LYS A 105 0.05 -10.81 -16.26
CA LYS A 105 -0.47 -10.74 -17.65
C LYS A 105 -1.17 -9.41 -17.86
N ILE A 106 -0.46 -8.46 -18.45
CA ILE A 106 -0.97 -7.10 -18.72
C ILE A 106 -1.01 -6.86 -20.22
N ALA A 107 -2.12 -6.32 -20.71
CA ALA A 107 -2.22 -5.83 -22.08
C ALA A 107 -1.33 -4.58 -22.26
N PRO A 108 -0.69 -4.39 -23.40
CA PRO A 108 0.08 -3.18 -23.69
C PRO A 108 -0.71 -1.90 -23.42
N MET A 109 0.00 -0.86 -22.99
CA MET A 109 -0.54 0.48 -22.73
C MET A 109 0.31 1.52 -23.43
N ASN A 110 -0.33 2.60 -23.90
CA ASN A 110 0.36 3.68 -24.59
C ASN A 110 1.26 4.46 -23.62
N ASN A 111 2.51 4.69 -24.04
CA ASN A 111 3.51 5.44 -23.29
C ASN A 111 3.77 4.90 -21.86
N VAL A 112 3.70 3.58 -21.68
CA VAL A 112 3.95 2.87 -20.41
C VAL A 112 4.96 1.77 -20.63
N ASP A 113 6.05 1.82 -19.87
CA ASP A 113 7.05 0.76 -19.78
C ASP A 113 6.72 -0.16 -18.60
N VAL A 114 6.39 -1.43 -18.89
CA VAL A 114 6.09 -2.41 -17.85
C VAL A 114 7.37 -3.06 -17.36
N ILE A 115 7.73 -2.77 -16.11
CA ILE A 115 8.89 -3.34 -15.43
C ILE A 115 8.45 -4.55 -14.61
N ARG A 116 8.94 -5.73 -14.96
CA ARG A 116 8.59 -6.99 -14.31
C ARG A 116 9.59 -7.31 -13.21
N MET A 117 9.11 -7.36 -11.97
CA MET A 117 9.95 -7.58 -10.78
C MET A 117 10.04 -9.06 -10.42
N GLU A 118 11.25 -9.55 -10.31
CA GLU A 118 11.55 -10.86 -9.73
C GLU A 118 11.55 -10.76 -8.21
N GLU A 119 10.88 -11.72 -7.56
CA GLU A 119 10.77 -11.78 -6.11
C GLU A 119 12.13 -11.76 -5.41
N GLY A 120 12.27 -10.95 -4.39
CA GLY A 120 13.48 -10.85 -3.59
C GLY A 120 14.62 -10.04 -4.21
N THR A 121 14.51 -9.65 -5.48
CA THR A 121 15.52 -8.85 -6.17
C THR A 121 15.29 -7.35 -5.92
N TYR A 122 16.35 -6.62 -5.59
CA TYR A 122 16.32 -5.16 -5.49
C TYR A 122 16.46 -4.50 -6.86
N TYR A 123 15.60 -3.54 -7.13
CA TYR A 123 15.62 -2.69 -8.33
C TYR A 123 15.91 -1.25 -7.93
N HIS A 124 16.84 -0.61 -8.62
CA HIS A 124 17.12 0.80 -8.45
C HIS A 124 16.05 1.63 -9.18
N VAL A 125 15.38 2.54 -8.47
CA VAL A 125 14.26 3.34 -9.00
C VAL A 125 14.67 4.79 -9.21
N GLU A 126 15.25 5.40 -8.19
CA GLU A 126 15.83 6.74 -8.23
C GLU A 126 17.00 6.84 -7.25
N PRO A 127 17.82 7.90 -7.30
CA PRO A 127 18.89 8.08 -6.31
C PRO A 127 18.37 7.89 -4.89
N GLU A 128 19.07 7.07 -4.11
CA GLU A 128 18.74 6.76 -2.70
C GLU A 128 17.51 5.87 -2.50
N MET A 129 16.89 5.34 -3.59
CA MET A 129 15.75 4.42 -3.50
C MET A 129 16.00 3.12 -4.26
N ASN A 130 15.95 2.02 -3.54
CA ASN A 130 15.85 0.68 -4.12
C ASN A 130 14.54 0.03 -3.64
N VAL A 131 13.93 -0.79 -4.48
CA VAL A 131 12.67 -1.46 -4.17
C VAL A 131 12.79 -2.95 -4.44
N LYS A 132 12.29 -3.74 -3.53
CA LYS A 132 12.20 -5.19 -3.63
C LYS A 132 10.75 -5.63 -3.54
N ALA A 133 10.31 -6.51 -4.43
CA ALA A 133 9.02 -7.17 -4.33
C ALA A 133 9.14 -8.50 -3.56
N VAL A 134 8.12 -8.83 -2.78
CA VAL A 134 7.97 -10.11 -2.10
C VAL A 134 6.55 -10.63 -2.29
N TYR A 135 6.37 -11.94 -2.21
CA TYR A 135 5.06 -12.58 -2.36
C TYR A 135 4.05 -12.08 -1.31
N ALA A 136 2.83 -11.78 -1.76
CA ALA A 136 1.68 -11.51 -0.90
C ALA A 136 0.74 -12.73 -0.87
N ASN A 137 0.24 -13.09 0.31
CA ASN A 137 -0.73 -14.18 0.47
C ASN A 137 -2.15 -13.65 0.22
N HIS A 138 -2.49 -13.56 -1.05
CA HIS A 138 -3.76 -13.06 -1.56
C HIS A 138 -4.16 -13.87 -2.81
N GLU A 139 -5.24 -13.53 -3.49
CA GLU A 139 -5.71 -14.23 -4.69
C GLU A 139 -4.63 -14.30 -5.78
N GLU A 140 -4.12 -15.50 -6.05
CA GLU A 140 -2.98 -15.73 -6.96
C GLU A 140 -3.25 -15.27 -8.40
N SER A 141 -4.50 -15.35 -8.85
CA SER A 141 -4.91 -14.92 -10.20
C SER A 141 -4.76 -13.41 -10.43
N ALA A 142 -4.69 -12.62 -9.35
CA ALA A 142 -4.45 -11.18 -9.37
C ALA A 142 -2.95 -10.82 -9.33
N PHE A 143 -2.03 -11.79 -9.33
CA PHE A 143 -0.58 -11.59 -9.29
C PHE A 143 -0.10 -10.75 -8.09
N PRO A 144 -0.44 -11.14 -6.84
CA PRO A 144 -0.19 -10.32 -5.68
C PRO A 144 1.28 -10.25 -5.28
N GLN A 145 1.72 -9.07 -4.83
CA GLN A 145 3.04 -8.82 -4.24
C GLN A 145 2.99 -7.63 -3.28
N HIS A 146 3.89 -7.65 -2.30
CA HIS A 146 4.19 -6.52 -1.42
C HIS A 146 5.53 -5.89 -1.79
N TYR A 147 5.75 -4.66 -1.34
CA TYR A 147 6.98 -3.93 -1.64
C TYR A 147 7.76 -3.56 -0.38
N VAL A 148 9.08 -3.70 -0.46
CA VAL A 148 10.02 -3.17 0.54
C VAL A 148 10.85 -2.10 -0.15
N PHE A 149 10.66 -0.85 0.27
CA PHE A 149 11.43 0.31 -0.16
C PHE A 149 12.64 0.46 0.78
N ASP A 150 13.85 0.48 0.22
CA ASP A 150 15.08 0.84 0.92
C ASP A 150 15.47 2.26 0.49
N LEU A 151 15.38 3.18 1.42
CA LEU A 151 15.48 4.62 1.25
C LEU A 151 16.73 5.09 1.99
N ASN A 152 17.89 4.93 1.36
CA ASN A 152 19.18 5.26 1.97
C ASN A 152 19.38 4.56 3.33
N GLY A 153 19.00 3.28 3.42
CA GLY A 153 19.12 2.45 4.61
C GLY A 153 17.90 2.47 5.55
N LYS A 154 16.94 3.39 5.35
CA LYS A 154 15.62 3.35 5.99
C LYS A 154 14.69 2.45 5.20
N LYS A 155 13.97 1.57 5.86
CA LYS A 155 13.16 0.56 5.18
C LYS A 155 11.68 0.68 5.50
N VAL A 156 10.87 0.83 4.45
CA VAL A 156 9.41 0.87 4.52
C VAL A 156 8.82 -0.32 3.78
N MET A 157 7.98 -1.11 4.42
CA MET A 157 7.22 -2.16 3.76
C MET A 157 5.77 -1.73 3.56
N TYR A 158 5.28 -1.83 2.31
CA TYR A 158 3.88 -1.68 1.95
C TYR A 158 3.29 -3.06 1.69
N ALA A 159 2.43 -3.50 2.59
CA ALA A 159 1.87 -4.85 2.65
C ALA A 159 0.34 -4.82 2.74
N THR A 160 -0.30 -4.21 1.74
CA THR A 160 -1.76 -4.28 1.56
C THR A 160 -2.15 -5.54 0.83
N ASP A 161 -3.37 -6.00 1.10
CA ASP A 161 -3.94 -7.20 0.48
C ASP A 161 -3.05 -8.43 0.64
N GLY A 162 -3.11 -8.96 1.86
CA GLY A 162 -2.41 -10.18 2.17
C GLY A 162 -2.59 -10.60 3.62
N ALA A 163 -3.05 -11.84 3.82
CA ALA A 163 -3.11 -12.46 5.13
C ALA A 163 -1.76 -13.03 5.51
N TRP A 164 -1.30 -12.76 6.73
CA TRP A 164 -0.05 -13.30 7.29
C TRP A 164 1.21 -12.98 6.47
N VAL A 165 2.37 -13.29 7.01
CA VAL A 165 3.62 -13.35 6.24
C VAL A 165 3.79 -14.77 5.72
N SER A 166 3.78 -14.92 4.41
CA SER A 166 3.89 -16.22 3.77
C SER A 166 5.29 -16.83 3.95
N ASN A 167 5.37 -18.18 4.02
CA ASN A 167 6.65 -18.90 4.03
C ASN A 167 7.50 -18.56 2.82
N ARG A 168 6.89 -18.22 1.68
CA ARG A 168 7.58 -17.83 0.46
C ARG A 168 8.28 -16.47 0.61
N ALA A 169 7.62 -15.50 1.22
CA ALA A 169 8.17 -14.15 1.45
C ALA A 169 9.21 -14.11 2.59
N PHE A 170 9.07 -14.99 3.58
CA PHE A 170 9.87 -14.96 4.81
C PHE A 170 11.39 -14.91 4.59
N PRO A 171 12.02 -15.71 3.69
CA PRO A 171 13.46 -15.65 3.45
C PRO A 171 13.97 -14.26 3.03
N TYR A 172 13.13 -13.48 2.34
CA TYR A 172 13.45 -12.15 1.84
C TYR A 172 13.15 -11.03 2.85
N LEU A 173 12.35 -11.33 3.88
CA LEU A 173 11.92 -10.37 4.89
C LEU A 173 12.73 -10.45 6.19
N ARG A 174 13.19 -11.63 6.60
CA ARG A 174 13.96 -11.80 7.83
C ARG A 174 15.17 -10.87 7.87
N LYS A 175 15.48 -10.27 9.01
CA LYS A 175 16.60 -9.35 9.23
C LYS A 175 16.53 -8.05 8.41
N ASN A 176 15.35 -7.68 7.91
CA ASN A 176 15.20 -6.38 7.24
C ASN A 176 15.19 -5.21 8.23
N ASN A 177 14.76 -5.43 9.48
CA ASN A 177 14.71 -4.38 10.52
C ASN A 177 13.97 -3.13 10.00
N LEU A 178 12.72 -3.31 9.54
CA LEU A 178 11.90 -2.24 8.96
C LEU A 178 11.77 -1.06 9.92
N ASP A 179 11.86 0.17 9.39
CA ASP A 179 11.52 1.40 10.12
C ASP A 179 10.01 1.63 10.14
N VAL A 180 9.33 1.26 9.04
CA VAL A 180 7.87 1.38 8.91
C VAL A 180 7.30 0.11 8.29
N LEU A 181 6.22 -0.38 8.88
CA LEU A 181 5.37 -1.44 8.32
C LEU A 181 3.96 -0.91 8.09
N ILE A 182 3.53 -0.87 6.83
CA ILE A 182 2.16 -0.56 6.43
C ILE A 182 1.50 -1.88 6.11
N ILE A 183 0.50 -2.29 6.91
CA ILE A 183 -0.06 -3.64 6.85
C ILE A 183 -1.57 -3.63 6.66
N ASP A 184 -2.05 -4.60 5.90
CA ASP A 184 -3.48 -4.91 5.75
C ASP A 184 -4.13 -5.14 7.12
N ALA A 185 -5.28 -4.50 7.34
CA ALA A 185 -6.12 -4.69 8.51
C ALA A 185 -7.61 -4.74 8.13
N THR A 186 -7.91 -5.27 6.93
CA THR A 186 -9.25 -5.30 6.34
C THR A 186 -10.31 -5.79 7.29
N CYS A 187 -10.02 -6.86 8.02
CA CYS A 187 -11.04 -7.55 8.81
C CYS A 187 -11.29 -6.94 10.21
N GLY A 188 -10.71 -5.77 10.53
CA GLY A 188 -10.97 -5.09 11.80
C GLY A 188 -10.70 -5.98 13.01
N ASP A 189 -11.54 -5.90 14.02
CA ASP A 189 -11.44 -6.71 15.24
C ASP A 189 -12.24 -8.04 15.14
N TYR A 190 -12.42 -8.56 13.92
CA TYR A 190 -13.14 -9.81 13.70
C TYR A 190 -12.18 -11.00 13.60
N SER A 191 -12.63 -12.16 14.10
CA SER A 191 -11.90 -13.43 14.08
C SER A 191 -12.61 -14.54 13.29
N ASN A 192 -13.75 -14.25 12.66
CA ASN A 192 -14.63 -15.23 12.01
C ASN A 192 -15.18 -14.77 10.65
N ASP A 193 -14.57 -13.79 10.01
CA ASP A 193 -14.93 -13.37 8.65
C ASP A 193 -14.23 -14.25 7.60
N ARG A 194 -14.91 -14.55 6.46
CA ARG A 194 -14.35 -15.38 5.38
C ARG A 194 -13.11 -14.74 4.72
N ARG A 195 -13.01 -13.40 4.78
CA ARG A 195 -11.88 -12.64 4.22
C ARG A 195 -10.56 -12.87 4.94
N LEU A 196 -10.57 -13.50 6.13
CA LEU A 196 -9.35 -13.87 6.88
C LEU A 196 -8.44 -14.86 6.13
N ALA A 197 -8.92 -15.48 5.06
CA ALA A 197 -8.09 -16.31 4.18
C ALA A 197 -7.07 -15.48 3.36
N GLU A 198 -7.41 -14.22 3.08
CA GLU A 198 -6.68 -13.34 2.16
C GLU A 198 -6.33 -11.97 2.76
N HIS A 199 -6.85 -11.67 3.95
CA HIS A 199 -6.67 -10.40 4.65
C HIS A 199 -6.42 -10.60 6.13
N ASN A 200 -5.80 -9.61 6.76
CA ASN A 200 -5.56 -9.63 8.20
C ASN A 200 -6.70 -8.97 8.99
N SER A 201 -6.86 -9.44 10.23
CA SER A 201 -7.57 -8.74 11.29
C SER A 201 -6.58 -8.18 12.33
N ILE A 202 -7.05 -7.26 13.16
CA ILE A 202 -6.26 -6.73 14.29
C ILE A 202 -5.77 -7.85 15.22
N PRO A 203 -6.59 -8.86 15.62
CA PRO A 203 -6.12 -10.01 16.37
C PRO A 203 -4.99 -10.79 15.67
N MET A 204 -5.06 -10.98 14.35
CA MET A 204 -3.99 -11.65 13.59
C MET A 204 -2.70 -10.83 13.61
N ILE A 205 -2.77 -9.52 13.46
CA ILE A 205 -1.60 -8.63 13.51
C ILE A 205 -0.95 -8.69 14.91
N ARG A 206 -1.76 -8.68 15.98
CA ARG A 206 -1.28 -8.87 17.37
C ARG A 206 -0.51 -10.18 17.56
N LEU A 207 -0.96 -11.25 16.92
CA LEU A 207 -0.26 -12.55 16.95
C LEU A 207 1.03 -12.53 16.11
N MET A 208 1.07 -11.79 14.99
CA MET A 208 2.24 -11.72 14.11
C MET A 208 3.37 -10.87 14.68
N VAL A 209 3.07 -9.76 15.35
CA VAL A 209 4.07 -8.78 15.79
C VAL A 209 5.20 -9.39 16.62
N PRO A 210 4.97 -10.25 17.64
CA PRO A 210 6.04 -10.91 18.37
C PRO A 210 6.94 -11.78 17.49
N PHE A 211 6.36 -12.50 16.54
CA PHE A 211 7.09 -13.30 15.57
C PHE A 211 7.94 -12.42 14.64
N LEU A 212 7.38 -11.33 14.12
CA LEU A 212 8.08 -10.40 13.23
C LEU A 212 9.30 -9.77 13.93
N LYS A 213 9.18 -9.46 15.23
CA LYS A 213 10.30 -8.98 16.06
C LYS A 213 11.37 -10.06 16.24
N THR A 214 10.97 -11.29 16.59
CA THR A 214 11.92 -12.42 16.77
C THR A 214 12.68 -12.73 15.48
N ALA A 215 12.04 -12.55 14.32
CA ALA A 215 12.64 -12.75 13.00
C ALA A 215 13.46 -11.54 12.52
N GLU A 216 13.56 -10.47 13.33
CA GLU A 216 14.21 -9.21 12.98
C GLU A 216 13.63 -8.60 11.67
N ILE A 217 12.37 -8.87 11.38
CA ILE A 217 11.65 -8.22 10.27
C ILE A 217 11.33 -6.78 10.68
N ILE A 218 10.86 -6.60 11.92
CA ILE A 218 10.61 -5.32 12.55
C ILE A 218 11.39 -5.21 13.86
N ARG A 219 11.51 -3.98 14.38
CA ARG A 219 12.10 -3.64 15.68
C ARG A 219 11.03 -3.17 16.65
N ASP A 220 11.41 -2.90 17.90
CA ASP A 220 10.49 -2.34 18.92
C ASP A 220 10.04 -0.92 18.58
N ASP A 221 10.84 -0.16 17.84
CA ASP A 221 10.60 1.21 17.40
C ASP A 221 9.98 1.30 15.98
N THR A 222 9.70 0.18 15.31
CA THR A 222 9.05 0.17 14.00
C THR A 222 7.65 0.79 14.10
N ALA A 223 7.37 1.82 13.29
CA ALA A 223 6.04 2.37 13.16
C ALA A 223 5.15 1.42 12.36
N ILE A 224 3.99 1.02 12.92
CA ILE A 224 3.06 0.09 12.29
C ILE A 224 1.76 0.83 11.94
N TYR A 225 1.50 0.98 10.63
CA TYR A 225 0.29 1.58 10.09
C TYR A 225 -0.69 0.52 9.62
N LEU A 226 -1.92 0.56 10.12
CA LEU A 226 -3.02 -0.30 9.69
C LEU A 226 -3.76 0.37 8.54
N THR A 227 -3.85 -0.29 7.40
CA THR A 227 -4.51 0.23 6.18
C THR A 227 -5.43 -0.81 5.55
N HIS A 228 -5.99 -0.53 4.39
CA HIS A 228 -6.94 -1.38 3.67
C HIS A 228 -8.17 -1.69 4.53
N ILE A 229 -8.74 -0.65 5.11
CA ILE A 229 -9.81 -0.73 6.10
C ILE A 229 -11.14 -1.04 5.42
N ALA A 230 -11.78 -2.15 5.76
CA ALA A 230 -13.15 -2.46 5.31
C ALA A 230 -14.18 -1.70 6.19
N PRO A 231 -14.87 -0.69 5.67
CA PRO A 231 -15.84 0.08 6.48
C PRO A 231 -16.97 -0.76 7.08
N SER A 232 -17.25 -1.91 6.48
CA SER A 232 -18.25 -2.87 7.00
C SER A 232 -17.77 -3.67 8.22
N LEU A 233 -16.46 -3.73 8.46
CA LEU A 233 -15.84 -4.53 9.53
C LEU A 233 -15.08 -3.67 10.57
N HIS A 234 -15.10 -2.36 10.41
CA HIS A 234 -14.47 -1.44 11.34
C HIS A 234 -15.48 -0.52 12.01
N LYS A 235 -15.16 -0.11 13.20
CA LYS A 235 -15.79 1.05 13.86
C LYS A 235 -15.33 2.34 13.19
N PRO A 236 -15.96 3.51 13.47
CA PRO A 236 -15.43 4.80 13.09
C PRO A 236 -13.94 4.94 13.46
N HIS A 237 -13.21 5.76 12.68
CA HIS A 237 -11.75 5.88 12.77
C HIS A 237 -11.24 6.08 14.19
N ASP A 238 -11.81 7.05 14.93
CA ASP A 238 -11.31 7.39 16.26
C ASP A 238 -11.55 6.26 17.28
N GLU A 239 -12.66 5.50 17.14
CA GLU A 239 -12.92 4.32 17.98
C GLU A 239 -11.96 3.17 17.62
N THR A 240 -11.65 2.97 16.34
CA THR A 240 -10.68 1.96 15.90
C THR A 240 -9.26 2.34 16.37
N GLN A 241 -8.90 3.63 16.32
CA GLN A 241 -7.61 4.12 16.81
C GLN A 241 -7.47 3.91 18.33
N GLU A 242 -8.51 4.16 19.10
CA GLU A 242 -8.48 3.91 20.56
C GLU A 242 -8.35 2.41 20.87
N LEU A 243 -9.00 1.54 20.09
CA LEU A 243 -8.90 0.07 20.21
C LEU A 243 -7.46 -0.44 20.10
N VAL A 244 -6.66 0.16 19.21
CA VAL A 244 -5.28 -0.29 18.88
C VAL A 244 -4.19 0.54 19.54
N LYS A 245 -4.55 1.54 20.34
CA LYS A 245 -3.62 2.49 20.97
C LYS A 245 -2.62 1.81 21.89
N ALA A 246 -3.07 0.83 22.68
CA ALA A 246 -2.21 0.08 23.59
C ALA A 246 -1.18 -0.80 22.85
N ASP A 247 -1.46 -1.17 21.60
CA ASP A 247 -0.54 -1.92 20.73
C ASP A 247 0.51 -1.02 20.09
N GLY A 248 0.34 0.31 20.17
CA GLY A 248 1.17 1.28 19.46
C GLY A 248 0.90 1.36 17.95
N PHE A 249 -0.22 0.80 17.48
CA PHE A 249 -0.56 0.85 16.05
C PHE A 249 -1.23 2.18 15.68
N ILE A 250 -1.03 2.59 14.44
CA ILE A 250 -1.60 3.80 13.85
C ILE A 250 -2.60 3.40 12.79
N VAL A 251 -3.86 3.77 12.94
CA VAL A 251 -4.87 3.56 11.89
C VAL A 251 -4.69 4.62 10.81
N ALA A 252 -4.28 4.20 9.61
CA ALA A 252 -4.13 5.11 8.49
C ALA A 252 -5.49 5.68 8.06
N TYR A 253 -5.47 6.87 7.45
CA TYR A 253 -6.63 7.52 6.85
C TYR A 253 -6.22 8.33 5.64
N ASP A 254 -7.16 8.60 4.74
CA ASP A 254 -6.90 9.35 3.51
C ASP A 254 -6.38 10.75 3.84
N GLY A 255 -5.23 11.11 3.27
CA GLY A 255 -4.52 12.36 3.52
C GLY A 255 -3.48 12.32 4.65
N LEU A 256 -3.36 11.20 5.40
CA LEU A 256 -2.28 11.04 6.38
C LEU A 256 -0.92 11.03 5.68
N THR A 257 0.04 11.78 6.23
CA THR A 257 1.42 11.82 5.76
C THR A 257 2.40 11.48 6.86
N PHE A 258 3.54 10.89 6.49
CA PHE A 258 4.69 10.72 7.38
C PHE A 258 5.99 10.81 6.56
N ASN A 259 7.11 11.07 7.21
CA ASN A 259 8.44 11.12 6.60
C ASN A 259 9.32 10.00 7.15
N VAL A 260 10.27 9.56 6.32
CA VAL A 260 11.26 8.54 6.64
C VAL A 260 12.66 9.03 6.29
#